data_d8adb595b72ced4584b2501c1a267a05
#
_entry.id   d8adb595b72ced4584b2501c1a267a05
#
_cell.length_a   1.000
_cell.length_b   1.000
_cell.length_c   1.000
_cell.angle_alpha   90.00
_cell.angle_beta   90.00
_cell.angle_gamma   90.00
#
_symmetry.space_group_name_H-M   'P 1'
#
loop_
_entity.id
_entity.type
_entity.pdbx_description
1 polymer ?
#
loop_
_entity_poly.entity_id
_entity_poly.type
_entity_poly.pdbx_seq_one_letter_code
_entity_poly.pdbx_strand_id
1 'polypeptide(L)'
;YEIMPSLVGSEMCIRDRGAASEVMNLSEYLKGIDLAAEGEVERINQLAERLEHMSEVDCDKFAGMLDANSISGTKDILRLTERLDDYVILPGCGSAQSIGKYLVGCGAFLVPEKLIGYINYEALGIEFCDAHGGAACSRGYVVRKEGLPQELLDELHDQKQTQEMTL
;
A
#
# COMPACT_ATOMS: atom_id res chain seq x y z
N TYR A 1 -18.18 26.75 5.70
CA TYR A 1 -17.16 25.84 5.15
C TYR A 1 -17.87 24.85 4.22
N GLU A 2 -17.58 24.92 2.93
CA GLU A 2 -18.10 23.94 1.95
C GLU A 2 -17.23 22.70 1.99
N ILE A 3 -17.84 21.54 2.18
CA ILE A 3 -17.19 20.24 2.02
C ILE A 3 -17.00 20.04 0.51
N MET A 4 -15.78 19.70 0.06
CA MET A 4 -15.54 19.41 -1.34
C MET A 4 -16.53 18.34 -1.83
N PRO A 5 -17.29 18.61 -2.91
CA PRO A 5 -18.33 17.68 -3.41
C PRO A 5 -17.80 16.28 -3.78
N SER A 6 -16.48 16.17 -4.00
CA SER A 6 -15.82 14.92 -4.37
C SER A 6 -15.78 13.86 -3.25
N LEU A 7 -16.06 14.23 -1.98
CA LEU A 7 -16.02 13.31 -0.85
C LEU A 7 -17.41 12.91 -0.34
N VAL A 8 -18.46 13.69 -0.65
CA VAL A 8 -19.82 13.42 -0.16
C VAL A 8 -20.66 12.82 -1.29
N GLY A 9 -20.80 11.49 -1.27
CA GLY A 9 -21.74 10.78 -2.15
C GLY A 9 -21.28 10.48 -3.57
N SER A 10 -20.03 10.74 -3.92
CA SER A 10 -19.42 10.24 -5.15
C SER A 10 -18.48 9.09 -4.83
N GLU A 11 -18.63 7.99 -5.55
CA GLU A 11 -17.55 7.02 -5.71
C GLU A 11 -16.34 7.83 -6.16
N MET A 12 -15.35 7.96 -5.29
CA MET A 12 -14.11 8.64 -5.62
C MET A 12 -13.36 7.77 -6.61
N CYS A 13 -13.81 7.88 -7.86
CA CYS A 13 -13.17 7.22 -8.98
C CYS A 13 -11.83 7.91 -9.24
N ILE A 14 -10.74 7.27 -8.84
CA ILE A 14 -9.42 7.47 -9.46
C ILE A 14 -9.49 6.80 -10.86
N ARG A 15 -10.47 7.20 -11.68
CA ARG A 15 -10.90 6.45 -12.88
C ARG A 15 -10.28 6.97 -14.17
N ASP A 16 -9.44 7.99 -14.15
CA ASP A 16 -8.99 8.64 -15.40
C ASP A 16 -7.52 8.45 -15.75
N ARG A 17 -6.84 7.51 -15.07
CA ARG A 17 -5.44 7.19 -15.37
C ARG A 17 -5.26 5.69 -15.58
N GLY A 18 -5.65 5.23 -16.74
CA GLY A 18 -5.32 3.96 -17.38
C GLY A 18 -5.06 2.72 -16.54
N ALA A 19 -5.92 1.70 -16.71
CA ALA A 19 -5.85 0.32 -16.24
C ALA A 19 -6.16 0.07 -14.74
N ALA A 20 -7.42 -0.38 -14.51
CA ALA A 20 -7.82 -1.27 -13.40
C ALA A 20 -7.21 -1.01 -12.00
N SER A 21 -7.21 0.23 -11.52
CA SER A 21 -7.12 0.45 -10.08
C SER A 21 -8.49 0.19 -9.48
N GLU A 22 -8.60 -0.73 -8.54
CA GLU A 22 -9.80 -0.89 -7.75
C GLU A 22 -10.21 0.47 -7.18
N VAL A 23 -11.48 0.81 -7.36
CA VAL A 23 -12.07 2.06 -6.86
C VAL A 23 -12.00 2.02 -5.34
N MET A 24 -11.10 2.79 -4.76
CA MET A 24 -11.00 2.90 -3.31
C MET A 24 -12.25 3.57 -2.76
N ASN A 25 -13.08 2.81 -2.06
CA ASN A 25 -14.30 3.34 -1.45
C ASN A 25 -14.02 3.90 -0.05
N LEU A 26 -13.52 5.13 -0.01
CA LEU A 26 -13.24 5.83 1.25
C LEU A 26 -14.49 6.03 2.11
N SER A 27 -15.70 5.96 1.53
CA SER A 27 -16.94 6.16 2.27
C SER A 27 -17.13 5.16 3.42
N GLU A 28 -16.56 3.96 3.31
CA GLU A 28 -16.64 2.95 4.36
C GLU A 28 -15.82 3.34 5.59
N TYR A 29 -14.63 3.89 5.38
CA TYR A 29 -13.73 4.33 6.46
C TYR A 29 -14.16 5.64 7.11
N LEU A 30 -14.99 6.43 6.41
CA LEU A 30 -15.56 7.69 6.91
C LEU A 30 -16.97 7.53 7.49
N LYS A 31 -17.51 6.31 7.52
CA LYS A 31 -18.82 6.04 8.14
C LYS A 31 -18.82 6.37 9.64
N GLY A 32 -19.81 7.12 10.05
CA GLY A 32 -20.00 7.47 11.47
C GLY A 32 -19.20 8.66 11.97
N ILE A 33 -18.51 9.39 11.07
CA ILE A 33 -17.83 10.63 11.42
C ILE A 33 -18.88 11.70 11.69
N ASP A 34 -18.78 12.34 12.85
CA ASP A 34 -19.60 13.50 13.20
C ASP A 34 -18.99 14.76 12.55
N LEU A 35 -19.56 15.16 11.43
CA LEU A 35 -19.15 16.37 10.70
C LEU A 35 -19.35 17.67 11.51
N ALA A 36 -20.14 17.64 12.59
CA ALA A 36 -20.32 18.78 13.48
C ALA A 36 -19.19 18.88 14.52
N ALA A 37 -18.36 17.84 14.66
CA ALA A 37 -17.23 17.89 15.56
C ALA A 37 -16.18 18.90 15.08
N GLU A 38 -15.57 19.60 16.02
CA GLU A 38 -14.61 20.67 15.73
C GLU A 38 -13.44 20.17 14.89
N GLY A 39 -13.22 20.83 13.74
CA GLY A 39 -12.11 20.56 12.81
C GLY A 39 -12.28 19.32 11.93
N GLU A 40 -13.42 18.57 11.97
CA GLU A 40 -13.62 17.41 11.11
C GLU A 40 -13.74 17.78 9.64
N VAL A 41 -14.49 18.82 9.32
CA VAL A 41 -14.64 19.31 7.94
C VAL A 41 -13.28 19.73 7.36
N GLU A 42 -12.45 20.39 8.17
CA GLU A 42 -11.12 20.80 7.76
C GLU A 42 -10.20 19.60 7.49
N ARG A 43 -10.22 18.57 8.35
CA ARG A 43 -9.47 17.32 8.13
C ARG A 43 -9.90 16.57 6.89
N ILE A 44 -11.20 16.52 6.61
CA ILE A 44 -11.73 15.89 5.39
C ILE A 44 -11.26 16.66 4.14
N ASN A 45 -11.29 17.98 4.16
CA ASN A 45 -10.80 18.78 3.05
C ASN A 45 -9.28 18.60 2.83
N GLN A 46 -8.49 18.54 3.90
CA GLN A 46 -7.06 18.24 3.82
C GLN A 46 -6.81 16.84 3.24
N LEU A 47 -7.61 15.85 3.64
CA LEU A 47 -7.52 14.50 3.08
C LEU A 47 -7.83 14.49 1.59
N ALA A 48 -8.89 15.19 1.16
CA ALA A 48 -9.26 15.31 -0.24
C ALA A 48 -8.14 15.91 -1.09
N GLU A 49 -7.56 17.02 -0.62
CA GLU A 49 -6.45 17.70 -1.28
C GLU A 49 -5.22 16.80 -1.43
N ARG A 50 -4.87 16.04 -0.38
CA ARG A 50 -3.75 15.10 -0.44
C ARG A 50 -3.99 13.97 -1.43
N LEU A 51 -5.17 13.40 -1.43
CA LEU A 51 -5.53 12.31 -2.34
C LEU A 51 -5.54 12.76 -3.80
N GLU A 52 -5.97 13.98 -4.08
CA GLU A 52 -5.97 14.56 -5.43
C GLU A 52 -4.54 14.69 -6.00
N HIS A 53 -3.55 14.97 -5.14
CA HIS A 53 -2.15 15.14 -5.54
C HIS A 53 -1.30 13.88 -5.35
N MET A 54 -1.88 12.78 -4.89
CA MET A 54 -1.17 11.54 -4.60
C MET A 54 -0.76 10.82 -5.89
N SER A 55 0.45 10.26 -5.90
CA SER A 55 0.89 9.42 -7.01
C SER A 55 0.12 8.10 -7.04
N GLU A 56 0.03 7.44 -8.21
CA GLU A 56 -0.63 6.12 -8.32
C GLU A 56 -0.02 5.07 -7.36
N VAL A 57 1.30 5.09 -7.22
CA VAL A 57 2.02 4.18 -6.31
C VAL A 57 1.63 4.44 -4.86
N ASP A 58 1.50 5.71 -4.48
CA ASP A 58 1.12 6.06 -3.12
C ASP A 58 -0.38 5.81 -2.86
N CYS A 59 -1.23 5.95 -3.88
CA CYS A 59 -2.64 5.51 -3.80
C CYS A 59 -2.74 4.01 -3.51
N ASP A 60 -1.95 3.16 -4.20
CA ASP A 60 -1.92 1.72 -3.97
C ASP A 60 -1.41 1.36 -2.57
N LYS A 61 -0.35 2.04 -2.08
CA LYS A 61 0.11 1.88 -0.70
C LYS A 61 -0.97 2.29 0.30
N PHE A 62 -1.58 3.44 0.07
CA PHE A 62 -2.62 3.99 0.94
C PHE A 62 -3.82 3.05 1.03
N ALA A 63 -4.34 2.55 -0.10
CA ALA A 63 -5.43 1.60 -0.14
C ALA A 63 -5.10 0.31 0.61
N GLY A 64 -3.95 -0.31 0.31
CA GLY A 64 -3.53 -1.54 0.99
C GLY A 64 -3.37 -1.35 2.50
N MET A 65 -2.85 -0.21 2.95
CA MET A 65 -2.64 0.05 4.37
C MET A 65 -3.92 0.43 5.13
N LEU A 66 -4.91 1.02 4.47
CA LEU A 66 -6.23 1.22 5.07
C LEU A 66 -6.87 -0.11 5.44
N ASP A 67 -6.83 -1.09 4.51
CA ASP A 67 -7.40 -2.41 4.74
C ASP A 67 -6.65 -3.19 5.82
N ALA A 68 -5.30 -3.17 5.78
CA ALA A 68 -4.47 -3.91 6.72
C ALA A 68 -4.59 -3.47 8.17
N ASN A 69 -4.77 -2.17 8.42
CA ASN A 69 -4.66 -1.62 9.76
C ASN A 69 -6.02 -1.37 10.44
N SER A 70 -7.14 -1.69 9.81
CA SER A 70 -8.48 -1.39 10.34
C SER A 70 -8.60 0.06 10.83
N ILE A 71 -8.02 0.99 10.08
CA ILE A 71 -7.95 2.41 10.43
C ILE A 71 -9.35 2.99 10.39
N SER A 72 -9.73 3.71 11.44
CA SER A 72 -11.02 4.40 11.52
C SER A 72 -10.83 5.84 11.98
N GLY A 73 -11.54 6.76 11.32
CA GLY A 73 -11.51 8.17 11.67
C GLY A 73 -10.51 8.99 10.85
N THR A 74 -10.93 10.21 10.53
CA THR A 74 -10.22 11.15 9.65
C THR A 74 -8.79 11.44 10.09
N LYS A 75 -8.55 11.52 11.39
CA LYS A 75 -7.22 11.84 11.94
C LYS A 75 -6.19 10.75 11.64
N ASP A 76 -6.57 9.48 11.79
CA ASP A 76 -5.64 8.37 11.58
C ASP A 76 -5.46 8.09 10.08
N ILE A 77 -6.51 8.27 9.28
CA ILE A 77 -6.44 8.24 7.83
C ILE A 77 -5.50 9.34 7.31
N LEU A 78 -5.62 10.56 7.83
CA LEU A 78 -4.75 11.68 7.44
C LEU A 78 -3.28 11.42 7.82
N ARG A 79 -3.03 10.87 9.00
CA ARG A 79 -1.68 10.46 9.42
C ARG A 79 -1.08 9.40 8.52
N LEU A 80 -1.90 8.46 8.03
CA LEU A 80 -1.41 7.46 7.09
C LEU A 80 -0.89 8.11 5.81
N THR A 81 -1.56 9.14 5.28
CA THR A 81 -1.09 9.85 4.08
C THR A 81 0.28 10.53 4.27
N GLU A 82 0.65 10.87 5.51
CA GLU A 82 1.95 11.47 5.85
C GLU A 82 3.09 10.45 5.94
N ARG A 83 2.75 9.16 6.04
CA ARG A 83 3.70 8.09 6.32
C ARG A 83 3.84 7.08 5.19
N LEU A 84 3.37 7.39 4.00
CA LEU A 84 3.42 6.47 2.85
C LEU A 84 4.86 6.13 2.44
N ASP A 85 5.82 7.01 2.75
CA ASP A 85 7.24 6.75 2.54
C ASP A 85 7.82 5.65 3.45
N ASP A 86 7.13 5.35 4.57
CA ASP A 86 7.51 4.24 5.46
C ASP A 86 7.19 2.87 4.85
N TYR A 87 6.47 2.83 3.72
CA TYR A 87 5.99 1.59 3.09
C TYR A 87 6.59 1.39 1.70
N VAL A 88 6.72 0.12 1.33
CA VAL A 88 7.12 -0.31 -0.01
C VAL A 88 6.12 -1.31 -0.57
N ILE A 89 6.10 -1.44 -1.90
CA ILE A 89 5.32 -2.47 -2.61
C ILE A 89 6.29 -3.53 -3.10
N LEU A 90 6.02 -4.80 -2.78
CA LEU A 90 6.66 -5.96 -3.40
C LEU A 90 5.93 -6.24 -4.72
N PRO A 91 6.53 -5.93 -5.88
CA PRO A 91 5.81 -5.96 -7.13
C PRO A 91 5.44 -7.38 -7.56
N GLY A 92 4.22 -7.55 -8.09
CA GLY A 92 3.73 -8.85 -8.55
C GLY A 92 3.45 -9.88 -7.44
N CYS A 93 3.56 -9.48 -6.17
CA CYS A 93 3.34 -10.35 -5.02
C CYS A 93 1.87 -10.34 -4.59
N GLY A 94 1.00 -11.06 -5.29
CA GLY A 94 -0.43 -11.19 -4.97
C GLY A 94 -0.80 -12.38 -4.08
N SER A 95 0.16 -13.22 -3.67
CA SER A 95 -0.06 -14.40 -2.83
C SER A 95 1.16 -14.71 -1.97
N ALA A 96 0.97 -15.46 -0.88
CA ALA A 96 2.08 -15.91 -0.03
C ALA A 96 3.16 -16.65 -0.84
N GLN A 97 2.76 -17.50 -1.77
CA GLN A 97 3.71 -18.21 -2.64
C GLN A 97 4.54 -17.24 -3.51
N SER A 98 3.93 -16.19 -4.08
CA SER A 98 4.67 -15.19 -4.87
C SER A 98 5.61 -14.35 -4.02
N ILE A 99 5.21 -14.02 -2.79
CA ILE A 99 6.06 -13.35 -1.81
C ILE A 99 7.29 -14.22 -1.50
N GLY A 100 7.08 -15.49 -1.14
CA GLY A 100 8.19 -16.42 -0.86
C GLY A 100 9.17 -16.58 -2.02
N LYS A 101 8.65 -16.65 -3.27
CA LYS A 101 9.50 -16.69 -4.47
C LYS A 101 10.29 -15.40 -4.66
N TYR A 102 9.65 -14.25 -4.43
CA TYR A 102 10.30 -12.94 -4.55
C TYR A 102 11.44 -12.79 -3.54
N LEU A 103 11.22 -13.18 -2.27
CA LEU A 103 12.21 -13.11 -1.20
C LEU A 103 13.45 -13.98 -1.46
N VAL A 104 13.26 -15.16 -2.03
CA VAL A 104 14.38 -16.02 -2.44
C VAL A 104 15.08 -15.45 -3.68
N GLY A 105 14.31 -14.93 -4.64
CA GLY A 105 14.82 -14.37 -5.89
C GLY A 105 15.69 -13.13 -5.69
N CYS A 106 15.33 -12.25 -4.75
CA CYS A 106 16.12 -11.04 -4.42
C CYS A 106 17.29 -11.31 -3.46
N GLY A 107 17.47 -12.56 -3.01
CA GLY A 107 18.57 -12.92 -2.10
C GLY A 107 18.33 -12.56 -0.63
N ALA A 108 17.13 -12.10 -0.24
CA ALA A 108 16.76 -11.88 1.15
C ALA A 108 16.87 -13.15 2.01
N PHE A 109 16.73 -14.33 1.35
CA PHE A 109 17.03 -15.63 1.92
C PHE A 109 18.09 -16.34 1.07
N LEU A 110 19.27 -16.54 1.65
CA LEU A 110 20.35 -17.30 1.01
C LEU A 110 20.02 -18.80 1.00
N VAL A 111 19.63 -19.30 -0.14
CA VAL A 111 19.33 -20.71 -0.34
C VAL A 111 20.36 -21.33 -1.27
N PRO A 112 21.03 -22.42 -0.85
CA PRO A 112 21.88 -23.18 -1.77
C PRO A 112 21.11 -23.64 -2.99
N GLU A 113 21.68 -23.46 -4.20
CA GLU A 113 21.04 -23.75 -5.48
C GLU A 113 20.40 -25.15 -5.53
N LYS A 114 21.05 -26.14 -4.92
CA LYS A 114 20.56 -27.54 -4.86
C LYS A 114 19.29 -27.71 -4.04
N LEU A 115 18.94 -26.75 -3.19
CA LEU A 115 17.77 -26.79 -2.30
C LEU A 115 16.60 -25.94 -2.81
N ILE A 116 16.79 -25.12 -3.84
CA ILE A 116 15.75 -24.25 -4.39
C ILE A 116 14.47 -25.02 -4.76
N GLY A 117 14.62 -26.22 -5.33
CA GLY A 117 13.49 -27.07 -5.72
C GLY A 117 12.69 -27.69 -4.55
N TYR A 118 13.21 -27.60 -3.33
CA TYR A 118 12.60 -28.18 -2.14
C TYR A 118 11.97 -27.14 -1.19
N ILE A 119 12.05 -25.86 -1.57
CA ILE A 119 11.52 -24.78 -0.73
C ILE A 119 9.98 -24.78 -0.78
N ASN A 120 9.38 -24.71 0.38
CA ASN A 120 7.95 -24.36 0.48
C ASN A 120 7.81 -22.83 0.47
N TYR A 121 7.70 -22.25 -0.73
CA TYR A 121 7.57 -20.81 -0.93
C TYR A 121 6.31 -20.23 -0.27
N GLU A 122 5.23 -21.00 -0.22
CA GLU A 122 3.99 -20.54 0.42
C GLU A 122 4.19 -20.37 1.93
N ALA A 123 4.79 -21.37 2.59
CA ALA A 123 5.09 -21.29 4.02
C ALA A 123 6.04 -20.13 4.33
N LEU A 124 7.05 -19.91 3.50
CA LEU A 124 7.99 -18.76 3.64
C LEU A 124 7.27 -17.43 3.51
N GLY A 125 6.36 -17.30 2.54
CA GLY A 125 5.57 -16.08 2.36
C GLY A 125 4.59 -15.83 3.50
N ILE A 126 3.95 -16.87 4.04
CA ILE A 126 3.08 -16.75 5.22
C ILE A 126 3.87 -16.26 6.42
N GLU A 127 5.03 -16.85 6.71
CA GLU A 127 5.90 -16.44 7.80
C GLU A 127 6.35 -14.98 7.68
N PHE A 128 6.67 -14.56 6.46
CA PHE A 128 7.00 -13.15 6.18
C PHE A 128 5.82 -12.23 6.45
N CYS A 129 4.61 -12.57 5.98
CA CYS A 129 3.42 -11.77 6.23
C CYS A 129 3.08 -11.67 7.72
N ASP A 130 3.23 -12.77 8.46
CA ASP A 130 2.98 -12.81 9.90
C ASP A 130 4.00 -11.96 10.69
N ALA A 131 5.26 -11.94 10.24
CA ALA A 131 6.32 -11.17 10.88
C ALA A 131 6.25 -9.67 10.61
N HIS A 132 5.89 -9.26 9.37
CA HIS A 132 5.99 -7.87 8.93
C HIS A 132 4.62 -7.19 8.74
N GLY A 133 3.53 -7.95 8.73
CA GLY A 133 2.21 -7.45 8.39
C GLY A 133 2.12 -7.02 6.92
N GLY A 134 1.16 -6.18 6.60
CA GLY A 134 0.96 -5.65 5.26
C GLY A 134 -0.35 -6.09 4.63
N ALA A 135 -0.55 -5.71 3.37
CA ALA A 135 -1.75 -6.07 2.60
C ALA A 135 -1.46 -6.21 1.11
N ALA A 136 -2.27 -7.01 0.44
CA ALA A 136 -2.28 -7.05 -1.01
C ALA A 136 -2.84 -5.74 -1.58
N CYS A 137 -2.29 -5.29 -2.70
CA CYS A 137 -2.78 -4.16 -3.48
C CYS A 137 -2.75 -4.50 -4.98
N SER A 138 -3.25 -3.61 -5.82
CA SER A 138 -3.30 -3.82 -7.28
C SER A 138 -1.94 -4.11 -7.91
N ARG A 139 -0.86 -3.57 -7.36
CA ARG A 139 0.51 -3.71 -7.87
C ARG A 139 1.30 -4.84 -7.19
N GLY A 140 0.81 -5.41 -6.08
CA GLY A 140 1.51 -6.45 -5.35
C GLY A 140 1.17 -6.48 -3.87
N TYR A 141 2.17 -6.49 -3.00
CA TYR A 141 2.00 -6.55 -1.55
C TYR A 141 2.67 -5.37 -0.87
N VAL A 142 1.90 -4.57 -0.16
CA VAL A 142 2.40 -3.41 0.60
C VAL A 142 2.89 -3.88 1.96
N VAL A 143 4.09 -3.48 2.33
CA VAL A 143 4.69 -3.81 3.63
C VAL A 143 5.49 -2.62 4.16
N ARG A 144 5.64 -2.54 5.48
CA ARG A 144 6.45 -1.52 6.13
C ARG A 144 7.93 -1.77 5.89
N LYS A 145 8.71 -0.72 5.61
CA LYS A 145 10.17 -0.81 5.39
C LYS A 145 10.94 -1.26 6.62
N GLU A 146 10.44 -0.87 7.81
CA GLU A 146 11.09 -1.16 9.08
C GLU A 146 11.18 -2.67 9.33
N GLY A 147 12.39 -3.16 9.56
CA GLY A 147 12.65 -4.57 9.81
C GLY A 147 12.80 -5.45 8.57
N LEU A 148 12.67 -4.89 7.35
CA LEU A 148 12.92 -5.65 6.13
C LEU A 148 14.42 -5.93 5.93
N PRO A 149 14.78 -7.09 5.33
CA PRO A 149 16.15 -7.38 4.91
C PRO A 149 16.70 -6.31 3.96
N GLN A 150 17.99 -5.96 4.11
CA GLN A 150 18.61 -4.93 3.27
C GLN A 150 18.64 -5.32 1.80
N GLU A 151 18.87 -6.57 1.50
CA GLU A 151 18.88 -7.12 0.14
C GLU A 151 17.54 -6.88 -0.58
N LEU A 152 16.43 -7.00 0.16
CA LEU A 152 15.09 -6.71 -0.35
C LEU A 152 14.91 -5.22 -0.64
N LEU A 153 15.40 -4.35 0.23
CA LEU A 153 15.30 -2.90 0.04
C LEU A 153 16.17 -2.42 -1.14
N ASP A 154 17.34 -3.00 -1.32
CA ASP A 154 18.26 -2.68 -2.41
C ASP A 154 17.65 -3.09 -3.77
N GLU A 155 17.08 -4.30 -3.87
CA GLU A 155 16.36 -4.76 -5.07
C GLU A 155 15.19 -3.82 -5.44
N LEU A 156 14.39 -3.40 -4.45
CA LEU A 156 13.27 -2.48 -4.68
C LEU A 156 13.75 -1.09 -5.12
N HIS A 157 14.93 -0.67 -4.68
CA HIS A 157 15.52 0.60 -5.10
C HIS A 157 16.00 0.55 -6.55
N ASP A 158 16.68 -0.52 -6.94
CA ASP A 158 17.18 -0.73 -8.29
C ASP A 158 16.04 -0.83 -9.31
N GLN A 159 14.93 -1.48 -8.95
CA GLN A 159 13.75 -1.55 -9.82
C GLN A 159 13.10 -0.19 -10.06
N LYS A 160 13.07 0.70 -9.06
CA LYS A 160 12.58 2.08 -9.22
C LYS A 160 13.42 2.86 -10.23
N GLN A 161 14.75 2.81 -10.13
CA GLN A 161 15.64 3.52 -11.03
C GLN A 161 15.51 3.03 -12.47
N THR A 162 15.29 1.73 -12.67
CA THR A 162 15.11 1.15 -14.00
C THR A 162 13.81 1.60 -14.65
N GLN A 163 12.74 1.78 -13.89
CA GLN A 163 11.46 2.27 -14.40
C GLN A 163 11.51 3.76 -14.78
N GLU A 164 12.21 4.59 -14.01
CA GLU A 164 12.39 6.02 -14.30
C GLU A 164 13.25 6.28 -15.54
N MET A 165 14.18 5.39 -15.89
CA MET A 165 15.02 5.52 -17.08
C MET A 165 14.33 5.06 -18.38
N THR A 166 13.16 4.46 -18.30
CA THR A 166 12.45 3.89 -19.48
C THR A 166 11.29 4.80 -19.95
N LEU A 167 11.06 5.93 -19.27
CA LEU A 167 10.09 6.97 -19.62
C LEU A 167 10.78 8.16 -20.28
#